data_6db04287dee5649e8b71c6597d95c5f4
#
_entry.id   6db04287dee5649e8b71c6597d95c5f4
#
_cell.length_a   1.000
_cell.length_b   1.000
_cell.length_c   1.000
_cell.angle_alpha   90.00
_cell.angle_beta   90.00
_cell.angle_gamma   90.00
#
_symmetry.space_group_name_H-M   'P 1'
#
loop_
_entity.id
_entity.type
_entity.pdbx_description
1 polymer ?
#
loop_
_entity_poly.entity_id
_entity_poly.type
_entity_poly.pdbx_seq_one_letter_code
_entity_poly.pdbx_strand_id
1 'polypeptide(L)'
;MRILGIESSCDETAISIVEDGHKILSNVIVSQIDIFAAYGGVIPEIAARSHLEAIMPVLHQAFKEAGLQTKNHTKSKALDDWSKIDAIAVTHTPGLLGSLLVGTLTARTLAILHHKPLYAVHHLKSHIYANWLDKQTSELDSKTTPEFPLISLIISGGHTQIVKMPSHQQFEIIGTTKDDAVGECFDKVAKILGLPYPGGPSITKAAANGDPTRYTFPHPMSGSLDFSFSGLKTAVLREVQKAVNQPISFPSTKLAELLSPQQKADFAASFEQTATDILIEKIKLALKQNPETKTLIIAGGVSANQRLRHDLTKFIEQQNSKLSTKIKLFFPEPHFSGDNGAMVASAAYYEILSNAPPTDPYTLNILPRSIIK
;
A
#
# COMPACT_ATOMS: atom_id res chain seq x y z
N MET A 1 19.24 -11.38 -11.62
CA MET A 1 19.45 -9.91 -11.46
C MET A 1 19.02 -9.51 -10.06
N ARG A 2 19.91 -8.86 -9.30
CA ARG A 2 19.64 -8.40 -7.92
C ARG A 2 19.46 -6.91 -7.89
N ILE A 3 18.31 -6.46 -7.43
CA ILE A 3 17.94 -5.05 -7.36
C ILE A 3 17.78 -4.65 -5.91
N LEU A 4 18.45 -3.55 -5.53
CA LEU A 4 18.27 -2.91 -4.24
C LEU A 4 17.14 -1.88 -4.37
N GLY A 5 16.03 -2.09 -3.68
CA GLY A 5 14.86 -1.20 -3.67
C GLY A 5 14.82 -0.34 -2.42
N ILE A 6 14.57 0.95 -2.59
CA ILE A 6 14.48 1.95 -1.51
C ILE A 6 13.09 2.57 -1.52
N GLU A 7 12.39 2.48 -0.38
CA GLU A 7 11.09 3.09 -0.15
C GLU A 7 11.17 4.04 1.06
N SER A 8 10.75 5.28 0.86
CA SER A 8 10.68 6.31 1.90
C SER A 8 9.59 7.35 1.62
N SER A 9 8.52 6.99 0.91
CA SER A 9 7.54 7.97 0.42
C SER A 9 6.66 8.59 1.51
N CYS A 10 6.50 7.92 2.65
CA CYS A 10 5.61 8.37 3.73
C CYS A 10 6.27 8.23 5.11
N ASP A 11 5.97 7.18 5.85
CA ASP A 11 6.39 6.96 7.23
C ASP A 11 7.13 5.63 7.46
N GLU A 12 7.43 4.88 6.40
CA GLU A 12 8.31 3.71 6.44
C GLU A 12 9.65 4.02 5.75
N THR A 13 10.76 3.71 6.44
CA THR A 13 12.09 3.62 5.83
C THR A 13 12.35 2.16 5.50
N ALA A 14 12.32 1.79 4.23
CA ALA A 14 12.52 0.40 3.85
C ALA A 14 13.57 0.24 2.76
N ILE A 15 14.44 -0.77 2.93
CA ILE A 15 15.41 -1.19 1.91
C ILE A 15 15.35 -2.72 1.80
N SER A 16 15.32 -3.19 0.56
CA SER A 16 15.22 -4.61 0.25
C SER A 16 16.15 -4.97 -0.89
N ILE A 17 16.61 -6.22 -0.91
CA ILE A 17 17.33 -6.80 -2.04
C ILE A 17 16.48 -7.95 -2.58
N VAL A 18 16.10 -7.84 -3.86
CA VAL A 18 15.25 -8.80 -4.55
C VAL A 18 16.00 -9.35 -5.76
N GLU A 19 15.96 -10.67 -5.93
CA GLU A 19 16.54 -11.38 -7.07
C GLU A 19 15.42 -11.72 -8.05
N ASP A 20 15.65 -11.39 -9.33
CA ASP A 20 14.77 -11.69 -10.47
C ASP A 20 13.30 -11.22 -10.28
N GLY A 21 13.14 -10.07 -9.58
CA GLY A 21 11.87 -9.37 -9.39
C GLY A 21 10.87 -10.05 -8.45
N HIS A 22 11.16 -11.24 -7.92
CA HIS A 22 10.23 -11.99 -7.07
C HIS A 22 10.88 -12.57 -5.82
N LYS A 23 12.12 -13.08 -5.91
CA LYS A 23 12.79 -13.74 -4.79
C LYS A 23 13.40 -12.72 -3.83
N ILE A 24 12.88 -12.66 -2.63
CA ILE A 24 13.31 -11.73 -1.59
C ILE A 24 14.54 -12.28 -0.88
N LEU A 25 15.68 -11.59 -0.99
CA LEU A 25 16.90 -11.89 -0.25
C LEU A 25 16.93 -11.18 1.11
N SER A 26 16.40 -9.96 1.17
CA SER A 26 16.19 -9.20 2.41
C SER A 26 15.05 -8.20 2.24
N ASN A 27 14.37 -7.88 3.36
CA ASN A 27 13.34 -6.82 3.40
C ASN A 27 13.33 -6.19 4.79
N VAL A 28 14.07 -5.11 4.94
CA VAL A 28 14.23 -4.39 6.21
C VAL A 28 13.35 -3.14 6.20
N ILE A 29 12.48 -3.05 7.19
CA ILE A 29 11.50 -1.94 7.33
C ILE A 29 11.63 -1.37 8.73
N VAL A 30 11.74 -0.05 8.81
CA VAL A 30 11.62 0.73 10.06
C VAL A 30 10.42 1.65 9.90
N SER A 31 9.34 1.32 10.63
CA SER A 31 8.11 2.12 10.64
C SER A 31 8.16 3.18 11.72
N GLN A 32 7.57 4.32 11.41
CA GLN A 32 7.42 5.47 12.32
C GLN A 32 6.04 5.51 12.98
N ILE A 33 5.26 4.43 12.86
CA ILE A 33 3.87 4.34 13.33
C ILE A 33 3.74 4.68 14.81
N ASP A 34 4.68 4.22 15.65
CA ASP A 34 4.66 4.49 17.10
C ASP A 34 4.87 5.97 17.41
N ILE A 35 5.69 6.67 16.59
CA ILE A 35 5.88 8.12 16.71
C ILE A 35 4.57 8.83 16.39
N PHE A 36 3.91 8.45 15.29
CA PHE A 36 2.71 9.13 14.81
C PHE A 36 1.44 8.73 15.55
N ALA A 37 1.43 7.61 16.27
CA ALA A 37 0.33 7.23 17.15
C ALA A 37 0.01 8.33 18.18
N ALA A 38 1.03 9.01 18.72
CA ALA A 38 0.85 10.12 19.67
C ALA A 38 0.21 11.37 19.05
N TYR A 39 0.36 11.56 17.72
CA TYR A 39 -0.17 12.73 17.00
C TYR A 39 -1.48 12.43 16.27
N GLY A 40 -1.81 11.14 16.12
CA GLY A 40 -3.00 10.69 15.37
C GLY A 40 -2.90 10.91 13.87
N GLY A 41 -1.68 10.87 13.31
CA GLY A 41 -1.37 10.98 11.88
C GLY A 41 0.05 11.44 11.61
N VAL A 42 0.50 11.32 10.37
CA VAL A 42 1.87 11.63 9.94
C VAL A 42 2.15 13.13 9.94
N ILE A 43 3.30 13.53 10.50
CA ILE A 43 3.85 14.89 10.45
C ILE A 43 5.06 14.91 9.52
N PRO A 44 4.97 15.56 8.34
CA PRO A 44 5.97 15.44 7.28
C PRO A 44 7.41 15.76 7.69
N GLU A 45 7.62 16.78 8.53
CA GLU A 45 8.95 17.19 9.00
C GLU A 45 9.56 16.16 9.95
N ILE A 46 8.75 15.52 10.80
CA ILE A 46 9.20 14.45 11.70
C ILE A 46 9.54 13.21 10.86
N ALA A 47 8.70 12.88 9.88
CA ALA A 47 8.94 11.76 8.97
C ALA A 47 10.29 11.91 8.25
N ALA A 48 10.54 13.07 7.65
CA ALA A 48 11.80 13.33 6.94
C ALA A 48 13.05 13.17 7.83
N ARG A 49 13.00 13.64 9.08
CA ARG A 49 14.12 13.50 10.04
C ARG A 49 14.33 12.03 10.43
N SER A 50 13.27 11.29 10.71
CA SER A 50 13.35 9.87 11.05
C SER A 50 13.94 9.03 9.91
N HIS A 51 13.62 9.35 8.64
CA HIS A 51 14.26 8.71 7.50
C HIS A 51 15.77 8.93 7.46
N LEU A 52 16.25 10.17 7.75
CA LEU A 52 17.69 10.47 7.77
C LEU A 52 18.43 9.63 8.79
N GLU A 53 17.83 9.37 9.95
CA GLU A 53 18.45 8.57 11.01
C GLU A 53 18.45 7.07 10.68
N ALA A 54 17.37 6.59 10.02
CA ALA A 54 17.14 5.16 9.79
C ALA A 54 17.80 4.62 8.52
N ILE A 55 17.97 5.43 7.46
CA ILE A 55 18.24 4.91 6.11
C ILE A 55 19.56 4.14 5.99
N MET A 56 20.64 4.61 6.62
CA MET A 56 21.94 3.92 6.58
C MET A 56 21.98 2.65 7.44
N PRO A 57 21.47 2.63 8.69
CA PRO A 57 21.27 1.40 9.44
C PRO A 57 20.44 0.36 8.68
N VAL A 58 19.31 0.75 8.05
CA VAL A 58 18.46 -0.12 7.28
C VAL A 58 19.19 -0.68 6.05
N LEU A 59 19.98 0.13 5.34
CA LEU A 59 20.82 -0.30 4.22
C LEU A 59 21.80 -1.41 4.64
N HIS A 60 22.58 -1.18 5.67
CA HIS A 60 23.56 -2.15 6.15
C HIS A 60 22.89 -3.46 6.63
N GLN A 61 21.74 -3.35 7.29
CA GLN A 61 20.98 -4.51 7.73
C GLN A 61 20.43 -5.31 6.52
N ALA A 62 19.99 -4.64 5.45
CA ALA A 62 19.52 -5.30 4.24
C ALA A 62 20.63 -6.13 3.57
N PHE A 63 21.85 -5.60 3.45
CA PHE A 63 23.00 -6.38 2.96
C PHE A 63 23.34 -7.55 3.86
N LYS A 64 23.28 -7.36 5.18
CA LYS A 64 23.55 -8.42 6.16
C LYS A 64 22.55 -9.57 6.05
N GLU A 65 21.25 -9.27 6.00
CA GLU A 65 20.19 -10.28 5.88
C GLU A 65 20.24 -11.02 4.54
N ALA A 66 20.63 -10.34 3.47
CA ALA A 66 20.84 -10.95 2.16
C ALA A 66 22.09 -11.82 2.09
N GLY A 67 22.93 -11.84 3.12
CA GLY A 67 24.21 -12.55 3.11
C GLY A 67 25.24 -11.92 2.15
N LEU A 68 25.11 -10.64 1.83
CA LEU A 68 25.93 -9.90 0.87
C LEU A 68 26.92 -8.97 1.59
N GLN A 69 27.53 -9.44 2.67
CA GLN A 69 28.62 -8.74 3.37
C GLN A 69 29.91 -9.54 3.28
N THR A 70 31.02 -8.86 3.00
CA THR A 70 32.36 -9.44 2.99
C THR A 70 33.04 -9.22 4.34
N LYS A 71 33.73 -10.26 4.85
CA LYS A 71 34.61 -10.11 6.02
C LYS A 71 35.84 -9.30 5.62
N ASN A 72 36.01 -8.13 6.21
CA ASN A 72 37.24 -7.38 6.04
C ASN A 72 38.29 -7.93 7.03
N HIS A 73 39.33 -8.58 6.52
CA HIS A 73 40.39 -9.17 7.33
C HIS A 73 41.23 -8.14 8.12
N THR A 74 41.12 -6.86 7.78
CA THR A 74 41.92 -5.77 8.40
C THR A 74 41.09 -4.85 9.30
N LYS A 75 39.75 -4.91 9.24
CA LYS A 75 38.82 -4.11 10.06
C LYS A 75 37.78 -5.01 10.70
N SER A 76 37.45 -4.75 11.96
CA SER A 76 36.45 -5.51 12.73
C SER A 76 35.01 -5.40 12.18
N LYS A 77 34.78 -4.66 11.11
CA LYS A 77 33.46 -4.39 10.53
C LYS A 77 33.34 -5.00 9.13
N ALA A 78 32.29 -5.79 8.91
CA ALA A 78 31.94 -6.31 7.58
C ALA A 78 31.56 -5.15 6.63
N LEU A 79 31.89 -5.31 5.34
CA LEU A 79 31.56 -4.34 4.30
C LEU A 79 30.48 -4.91 3.38
N ASP A 80 29.57 -4.04 2.94
CA ASP A 80 28.52 -4.35 1.98
C ASP A 80 29.13 -4.66 0.59
N ASP A 81 28.79 -5.80 0.02
CA ASP A 81 29.33 -6.26 -1.27
C ASP A 81 28.49 -5.74 -2.44
N TRP A 82 28.77 -4.54 -2.89
CA TRP A 82 28.11 -3.89 -4.01
C TRP A 82 28.35 -4.58 -5.36
N SER A 83 29.34 -5.46 -5.46
CA SER A 83 29.58 -6.23 -6.70
C SER A 83 28.42 -7.19 -7.01
N LYS A 84 27.60 -7.51 -6.01
CA LYS A 84 26.46 -8.42 -6.11
C LYS A 84 25.13 -7.73 -6.42
N ILE A 85 25.12 -6.40 -6.51
CA ILE A 85 23.94 -5.61 -6.86
C ILE A 85 24.05 -5.18 -8.31
N ASP A 86 23.00 -5.43 -9.10
CA ASP A 86 22.97 -5.10 -10.53
C ASP A 86 22.35 -3.73 -10.79
N ALA A 87 21.35 -3.32 -9.99
CA ALA A 87 20.67 -2.04 -10.10
C ALA A 87 20.15 -1.53 -8.75
N ILE A 88 19.91 -0.21 -8.69
CA ILE A 88 19.27 0.46 -7.56
C ILE A 88 17.93 1.01 -8.05
N ALA A 89 16.88 0.81 -7.26
CA ALA A 89 15.55 1.34 -7.50
C ALA A 89 15.09 2.19 -6.32
N VAL A 90 14.36 3.27 -6.59
CA VAL A 90 13.85 4.15 -5.54
C VAL A 90 12.49 4.70 -5.89
N THR A 91 11.61 4.78 -4.91
CA THR A 91 10.37 5.54 -5.05
C THR A 91 10.67 7.03 -5.11
N HIS A 92 10.25 7.66 -6.22
CA HIS A 92 10.42 9.10 -6.43
C HIS A 92 9.09 9.87 -6.48
N THR A 93 7.96 9.17 -6.56
CA THR A 93 6.62 9.72 -6.72
C THR A 93 5.52 8.67 -6.46
N PRO A 94 4.29 9.04 -6.03
CA PRO A 94 4.00 10.19 -5.17
C PRO A 94 4.45 9.95 -3.73
N GLY A 95 4.41 11.00 -2.89
CA GLY A 95 4.74 10.90 -1.46
C GLY A 95 5.00 12.25 -0.81
N LEU A 96 5.40 12.23 0.45
CA LEU A 96 5.79 13.42 1.19
C LEU A 96 7.13 13.94 0.67
N LEU A 97 7.20 15.24 0.36
CA LEU A 97 8.37 15.85 -0.26
C LEU A 97 9.69 15.54 0.48
N GLY A 98 9.71 15.78 1.79
CA GLY A 98 10.91 15.54 2.62
C GLY A 98 11.30 14.07 2.70
N SER A 99 10.32 13.19 2.81
CA SER A 99 10.51 11.73 2.86
C SER A 99 11.08 11.20 1.55
N LEU A 100 10.46 11.55 0.41
CA LEU A 100 10.98 11.20 -0.93
C LEU A 100 12.40 11.72 -1.16
N LEU A 101 12.71 12.93 -0.66
CA LEU A 101 14.03 13.54 -0.83
C LEU A 101 15.12 12.67 -0.20
N VAL A 102 14.89 12.15 1.00
CA VAL A 102 15.88 11.32 1.71
C VAL A 102 16.19 10.05 0.92
N GLY A 103 15.19 9.27 0.53
CA GLY A 103 15.39 8.05 -0.26
C GLY A 103 16.02 8.32 -1.62
N THR A 104 15.53 9.34 -2.32
CA THR A 104 16.03 9.69 -3.66
C THR A 104 17.48 10.16 -3.65
N LEU A 105 17.86 11.04 -2.70
CA LEU A 105 19.26 11.47 -2.57
C LEU A 105 20.18 10.32 -2.19
N THR A 106 19.73 9.43 -1.31
CA THR A 106 20.48 8.22 -0.95
C THR A 106 20.70 7.34 -2.17
N ALA A 107 19.63 7.04 -2.94
CA ALA A 107 19.72 6.21 -4.14
C ALA A 107 20.65 6.81 -5.20
N ARG A 108 20.55 8.12 -5.46
CA ARG A 108 21.43 8.85 -6.38
C ARG A 108 22.89 8.75 -5.96
N THR A 109 23.18 9.01 -4.69
CA THR A 109 24.53 8.94 -4.14
C THR A 109 25.12 7.53 -4.28
N LEU A 110 24.34 6.51 -3.92
CA LEU A 110 24.76 5.11 -4.05
C LEU A 110 24.97 4.68 -5.50
N ALA A 111 24.09 5.11 -6.41
CA ALA A 111 24.21 4.82 -7.85
C ALA A 111 25.50 5.41 -8.44
N ILE A 112 25.81 6.65 -8.11
CA ILE A 112 27.04 7.34 -8.55
C ILE A 112 28.26 6.67 -7.94
N LEU A 113 28.29 6.46 -6.62
CA LEU A 113 29.43 5.92 -5.89
C LEU A 113 29.79 4.50 -6.32
N HIS A 114 28.81 3.67 -6.58
CA HIS A 114 29.00 2.26 -6.93
C HIS A 114 28.83 1.95 -8.42
N HIS A 115 28.69 2.98 -9.25
CA HIS A 115 28.50 2.86 -10.72
C HIS A 115 27.36 1.91 -11.08
N LYS A 116 26.20 2.01 -10.40
CA LYS A 116 25.02 1.19 -10.65
C LYS A 116 23.94 1.96 -11.40
N PRO A 117 23.25 1.31 -12.37
CA PRO A 117 22.07 1.91 -12.98
C PRO A 117 20.99 2.21 -11.93
N LEU A 118 20.36 3.38 -12.06
CA LEU A 118 19.29 3.84 -11.17
C LEU A 118 17.95 3.77 -11.90
N TYR A 119 16.90 3.31 -11.19
CA TYR A 119 15.53 3.30 -11.66
C TYR A 119 14.63 4.04 -10.70
N ALA A 120 13.94 5.06 -11.21
CA ALA A 120 13.00 5.87 -10.44
C ALA A 120 11.58 5.33 -10.61
N VAL A 121 11.04 4.69 -9.57
CA VAL A 121 9.79 3.93 -9.62
C VAL A 121 8.65 4.74 -9.04
N HIS A 122 7.46 4.53 -9.58
CA HIS A 122 6.22 5.11 -9.07
C HIS A 122 5.66 4.25 -7.92
N HIS A 123 5.46 4.84 -6.74
CA HIS A 123 5.00 4.17 -5.52
C HIS A 123 3.77 3.26 -5.72
N LEU A 124 2.73 3.77 -6.39
CA LEU A 124 1.50 2.99 -6.60
C LEU A 124 1.69 1.82 -7.57
N LYS A 125 2.60 1.95 -8.56
CA LYS A 125 3.00 0.82 -9.41
C LYS A 125 3.69 -0.25 -8.55
N SER A 126 4.58 0.16 -7.64
CA SER A 126 5.27 -0.76 -6.74
C SER A 126 4.29 -1.60 -5.93
N HIS A 127 3.23 -1.01 -5.38
CA HIS A 127 2.18 -1.76 -4.68
C HIS A 127 1.52 -2.85 -5.54
N ILE A 128 1.30 -2.60 -6.83
CA ILE A 128 0.75 -3.64 -7.72
C ILE A 128 1.76 -4.79 -7.82
N TYR A 129 3.05 -4.47 -8.03
CA TYR A 129 4.11 -5.47 -8.19
C TYR A 129 4.48 -6.22 -6.91
N ALA A 130 4.02 -5.78 -5.73
CA ALA A 130 4.10 -6.57 -4.50
C ALA A 130 3.41 -7.95 -4.61
N ASN A 131 2.49 -8.12 -5.56
CA ASN A 131 1.81 -9.39 -5.81
C ASN A 131 2.63 -10.40 -6.63
N TRP A 132 3.79 -10.04 -7.13
CA TRP A 132 4.77 -10.95 -7.76
C TRP A 132 5.88 -11.39 -6.80
N LEU A 133 5.91 -10.84 -5.57
CA LEU A 133 6.92 -11.21 -4.57
C LEU A 133 6.61 -12.58 -3.97
N ASP A 134 7.61 -13.43 -3.90
CA ASP A 134 7.54 -14.74 -3.26
C ASP A 134 8.80 -14.98 -2.40
N LYS A 135 8.60 -15.45 -1.19
CA LYS A 135 9.70 -15.86 -0.29
C LYS A 135 10.16 -17.29 -0.49
N GLN A 136 9.35 -18.16 -1.09
CA GLN A 136 9.51 -19.60 -0.97
C GLN A 136 9.94 -20.31 -2.25
N THR A 137 9.73 -19.73 -3.41
CA THR A 137 10.01 -20.40 -4.69
C THR A 137 11.15 -19.73 -5.45
N SER A 138 12.03 -20.56 -6.01
CA SER A 138 13.09 -20.13 -6.93
C SER A 138 12.58 -19.94 -8.36
N GLU A 139 11.36 -20.35 -8.65
CA GLU A 139 10.76 -20.30 -9.99
C GLU A 139 9.32 -19.74 -9.90
N LEU A 140 9.02 -18.79 -10.81
CA LEU A 140 7.67 -18.28 -10.99
C LEU A 140 6.79 -19.37 -11.64
N ASP A 141 5.86 -19.95 -10.87
CA ASP A 141 4.84 -20.84 -11.43
C ASP A 141 3.69 -20.03 -12.00
N SER A 142 3.20 -20.42 -13.18
CA SER A 142 2.03 -19.81 -13.83
C SER A 142 0.76 -19.85 -12.97
N LYS A 143 0.69 -20.73 -11.96
CA LYS A 143 -0.42 -20.79 -11.00
C LYS A 143 -0.32 -19.72 -9.91
N THR A 144 0.90 -19.24 -9.63
CA THR A 144 1.21 -18.31 -8.53
C THR A 144 1.49 -16.89 -9.00
N THR A 145 1.48 -16.64 -10.32
CA THR A 145 1.73 -15.31 -10.89
C THR A 145 0.49 -14.69 -11.53
N PRO A 146 0.31 -13.37 -11.38
CA PRO A 146 -0.75 -12.64 -12.08
C PRO A 146 -0.62 -12.71 -13.60
N GLU A 147 -1.74 -12.96 -14.30
CA GLU A 147 -1.83 -13.01 -15.77
C GLU A 147 -2.52 -11.77 -16.31
N PHE A 148 -2.06 -11.29 -17.47
CA PHE A 148 -2.68 -10.17 -18.18
C PHE A 148 -3.76 -10.62 -19.18
N PRO A 149 -4.75 -9.75 -19.50
CA PRO A 149 -5.00 -8.45 -18.89
C PRO A 149 -5.51 -8.58 -17.44
N LEU A 150 -5.12 -7.60 -16.62
CA LEU A 150 -5.53 -7.58 -15.21
C LEU A 150 -6.16 -6.25 -14.79
N ILE A 151 -6.92 -6.30 -13.70
CA ILE A 151 -7.41 -5.14 -12.97
C ILE A 151 -6.76 -5.14 -11.59
N SER A 152 -6.26 -3.99 -11.15
CA SER A 152 -5.77 -3.78 -9.80
C SER A 152 -6.62 -2.75 -9.05
N LEU A 153 -7.04 -3.10 -7.83
CA LEU A 153 -7.59 -2.17 -6.86
C LEU A 153 -6.46 -1.76 -5.90
N ILE A 154 -6.03 -0.51 -6.00
CA ILE A 154 -5.02 0.08 -5.11
C ILE A 154 -5.74 0.82 -3.99
N ILE A 155 -5.54 0.40 -2.75
CA ILE A 155 -6.18 0.94 -1.55
C ILE A 155 -5.16 1.15 -0.42
N SER A 156 -4.89 2.41 -0.11
CA SER A 156 -3.93 2.79 0.93
C SER A 156 -4.48 3.97 1.76
N GLY A 157 -3.67 4.49 2.68
CA GLY A 157 -3.98 5.71 3.44
C GLY A 157 -4.25 6.91 2.55
N GLY A 158 -3.48 7.08 1.45
CA GLY A 158 -3.57 8.23 0.57
C GLY A 158 -4.27 7.99 -0.78
N HIS A 159 -4.53 6.74 -1.17
CA HIS A 159 -5.01 6.43 -2.51
C HIS A 159 -6.11 5.36 -2.53
N THR A 160 -7.08 5.57 -3.42
CA THR A 160 -8.10 4.57 -3.78
C THR A 160 -8.33 4.67 -5.28
N GLN A 161 -7.82 3.67 -6.04
CA GLN A 161 -7.84 3.68 -7.50
C GLN A 161 -8.09 2.28 -8.06
N ILE A 162 -8.78 2.22 -9.20
CA ILE A 162 -8.86 1.02 -10.04
C ILE A 162 -8.02 1.26 -11.27
N VAL A 163 -7.07 0.36 -11.51
CA VAL A 163 -6.13 0.42 -12.63
C VAL A 163 -6.28 -0.82 -13.49
N LYS A 164 -6.49 -0.64 -14.78
CA LYS A 164 -6.43 -1.70 -15.78
C LYS A 164 -5.02 -1.79 -16.34
N MET A 165 -4.50 -3.01 -16.44
CA MET A 165 -3.20 -3.30 -17.04
C MET A 165 -3.37 -4.35 -18.13
N PRO A 166 -3.32 -3.96 -19.41
CA PRO A 166 -3.30 -4.90 -20.53
C PRO A 166 -2.03 -5.76 -20.57
N SER A 167 -0.90 -5.19 -20.14
CA SER A 167 0.41 -5.83 -20.04
C SER A 167 1.29 -5.14 -19.01
N HIS A 168 2.51 -5.65 -18.77
CA HIS A 168 3.50 -4.91 -17.99
C HIS A 168 3.72 -3.51 -18.57
N GLN A 169 3.89 -2.51 -17.70
CA GLN A 169 4.14 -1.10 -18.01
C GLN A 169 3.03 -0.36 -18.78
N GLN A 170 1.86 -0.98 -18.96
CA GLN A 170 0.67 -0.33 -19.51
C GLN A 170 -0.37 -0.17 -18.41
N PHE A 171 -0.61 1.08 -18.01
CA PHE A 171 -1.51 1.42 -16.89
C PHE A 171 -2.59 2.38 -17.35
N GLU A 172 -3.85 2.03 -17.08
CA GLU A 172 -5.01 2.87 -17.34
C GLU A 172 -5.81 3.02 -16.05
N ILE A 173 -5.92 4.22 -15.51
CA ILE A 173 -6.78 4.50 -14.36
C ILE A 173 -8.23 4.55 -14.86
N ILE A 174 -9.04 3.58 -14.46
CA ILE A 174 -10.45 3.49 -14.84
C ILE A 174 -11.41 3.94 -13.73
N GLY A 175 -10.90 4.15 -12.52
CA GLY A 175 -11.65 4.69 -11.37
C GLY A 175 -10.71 5.26 -10.32
N THR A 176 -11.12 6.33 -9.65
CA THR A 176 -10.33 6.99 -8.60
C THR A 176 -11.24 7.64 -7.57
N THR A 177 -10.72 7.84 -6.34
CA THR A 177 -11.46 8.64 -5.36
C THR A 177 -11.50 10.11 -5.76
N LYS A 178 -12.62 10.76 -5.50
CA LYS A 178 -12.82 12.20 -5.75
C LYS A 178 -12.58 13.05 -4.50
N ASP A 179 -12.40 12.38 -3.35
CA ASP A 179 -12.17 13.04 -2.07
C ASP A 179 -11.25 12.17 -1.19
N ASP A 180 -11.65 11.79 0.02
CA ASP A 180 -10.84 10.98 0.92
C ASP A 180 -10.53 9.59 0.29
N ALA A 181 -9.32 9.08 0.52
CA ALA A 181 -9.01 7.67 0.29
C ALA A 181 -9.71 6.79 1.34
N VAL A 182 -9.92 5.51 1.02
CA VAL A 182 -10.59 4.58 1.95
C VAL A 182 -9.81 4.43 3.27
N GLY A 183 -8.47 4.31 3.21
CA GLY A 183 -7.64 4.22 4.42
C GLY A 183 -7.70 5.48 5.28
N GLU A 184 -7.66 6.66 4.66
CA GLU A 184 -7.87 7.94 5.35
C GLU A 184 -9.26 8.02 6.00
N CYS A 185 -10.29 7.46 5.35
CA CYS A 185 -11.62 7.36 5.93
C CYS A 185 -11.64 6.46 7.17
N PHE A 186 -10.94 5.31 7.14
CA PHE A 186 -10.75 4.44 8.31
C PHE A 186 -10.10 5.20 9.47
N ASP A 187 -9.04 5.97 9.24
CA ASP A 187 -8.35 6.76 10.27
C ASP A 187 -9.27 7.83 10.87
N LYS A 188 -10.03 8.53 10.02
CA LYS A 188 -10.98 9.56 10.46
C LYS A 188 -12.13 8.99 11.27
N VAL A 189 -12.67 7.83 10.88
CA VAL A 189 -13.74 7.13 11.62
C VAL A 189 -13.21 6.56 12.94
N ALA A 190 -12.02 5.96 12.94
CA ALA A 190 -11.36 5.50 14.16
C ALA A 190 -11.25 6.64 15.20
N LYS A 191 -10.83 7.83 14.75
CA LYS A 191 -10.74 9.03 15.61
C LYS A 191 -12.10 9.45 16.17
N ILE A 192 -13.19 9.39 15.38
CA ILE A 192 -14.56 9.68 15.86
C ILE A 192 -14.97 8.70 16.95
N LEU A 193 -14.61 7.41 16.82
CA LEU A 193 -14.93 6.35 17.77
C LEU A 193 -13.97 6.28 18.97
N GLY A 194 -12.91 7.12 18.99
CA GLY A 194 -11.88 7.10 20.02
C GLY A 194 -11.02 5.84 19.99
N LEU A 195 -10.83 5.27 18.81
CA LEU A 195 -9.95 4.14 18.58
C LEU A 195 -8.54 4.62 18.24
N PRO A 196 -7.49 3.83 18.55
CA PRO A 196 -6.11 4.24 18.32
C PRO A 196 -5.74 4.31 16.82
N TYR A 197 -4.73 5.10 16.52
CA TYR A 197 -4.06 5.10 15.21
C TYR A 197 -3.06 3.92 15.11
N PRO A 198 -2.92 3.26 13.94
CA PRO A 198 -3.65 3.50 12.69
C PRO A 198 -5.10 2.95 12.72
N GLY A 199 -5.99 3.69 12.04
CA GLY A 199 -7.42 3.47 12.09
C GLY A 199 -7.88 2.14 11.49
N GLY A 200 -7.25 1.68 10.39
CA GLY A 200 -7.61 0.42 9.75
C GLY A 200 -7.59 -0.77 10.72
N PRO A 201 -6.42 -1.12 11.29
CA PRO A 201 -6.32 -2.23 12.26
C PRO A 201 -7.20 -2.05 13.50
N SER A 202 -7.34 -0.81 14.00
CA SER A 202 -8.13 -0.54 15.21
C SER A 202 -9.64 -0.70 14.97
N ILE A 203 -10.14 -0.27 13.81
CA ILE A 203 -11.53 -0.50 13.38
C ILE A 203 -11.80 -2.00 13.24
N THR A 204 -10.94 -2.74 12.52
CA THR A 204 -11.11 -4.20 12.34
C THR A 204 -11.13 -4.94 13.66
N LYS A 205 -10.27 -4.56 14.61
CA LYS A 205 -10.24 -5.13 15.96
C LYS A 205 -11.54 -4.84 16.74
N ALA A 206 -12.05 -3.62 16.68
CA ALA A 206 -13.29 -3.26 17.33
C ALA A 206 -14.50 -3.93 16.67
N ALA A 207 -14.55 -3.99 15.35
CA ALA A 207 -15.61 -4.58 14.54
C ALA A 207 -15.82 -6.09 14.82
N ALA A 208 -14.79 -6.79 15.26
CA ALA A 208 -14.86 -8.23 15.54
C ALA A 208 -15.94 -8.60 16.59
N ASN A 209 -16.32 -7.66 17.47
CA ASN A 209 -17.34 -7.84 18.50
C ASN A 209 -18.63 -7.04 18.23
N GLY A 210 -18.77 -6.44 17.04
CA GLY A 210 -19.90 -5.60 16.66
C GLY A 210 -20.87 -6.27 15.70
N ASP A 211 -22.09 -5.71 15.64
CA ASP A 211 -23.09 -6.09 14.67
C ASP A 211 -22.95 -5.22 13.39
N PRO A 212 -22.54 -5.81 12.23
CA PRO A 212 -22.37 -5.05 10.99
C PRO A 212 -23.68 -4.55 10.37
N THR A 213 -24.83 -5.00 10.87
CA THR A 213 -26.16 -4.60 10.38
C THR A 213 -26.83 -3.54 11.25
N ARG A 214 -26.19 -3.16 12.36
CA ARG A 214 -26.79 -2.25 13.35
C ARG A 214 -27.04 -0.84 12.80
N TYR A 215 -26.11 -0.34 11.97
CA TYR A 215 -26.22 0.98 11.35
C TYR A 215 -26.10 0.85 9.84
N THR A 216 -26.93 1.62 9.12
CA THR A 216 -26.92 1.64 7.65
C THR A 216 -26.28 2.95 7.18
N PHE A 217 -25.27 2.84 6.33
CA PHE A 217 -24.57 4.00 5.76
C PHE A 217 -24.78 4.07 4.24
N PRO A 218 -24.66 5.27 3.63
CA PRO A 218 -24.85 5.45 2.21
C PRO A 218 -23.70 4.84 1.39
N HIS A 219 -24.03 4.41 0.15
CA HIS A 219 -23.08 3.99 -0.88
C HIS A 219 -22.93 5.12 -1.91
N PRO A 220 -21.92 6.00 -1.77
CA PRO A 220 -21.73 7.12 -2.68
C PRO A 220 -21.35 6.65 -4.09
N MET A 221 -21.71 7.48 -5.11
CA MET A 221 -21.32 7.29 -6.50
C MET A 221 -21.72 5.91 -7.09
N SER A 222 -22.83 5.32 -6.65
CA SER A 222 -23.32 4.05 -7.19
C SER A 222 -23.47 4.14 -8.72
N GLY A 223 -23.06 3.07 -9.43
CA GLY A 223 -23.05 3.03 -10.91
C GLY A 223 -21.82 3.69 -11.58
N SER A 224 -20.93 4.35 -10.84
CA SER A 224 -19.65 4.86 -11.33
C SER A 224 -18.48 3.98 -10.85
N LEU A 225 -17.36 3.96 -11.57
CA LEU A 225 -16.09 3.36 -11.12
C LEU A 225 -15.32 4.24 -10.12
N ASP A 226 -15.69 5.51 -10.02
CA ASP A 226 -15.08 6.43 -9.07
C ASP A 226 -15.59 6.19 -7.64
N PHE A 227 -14.80 6.63 -6.67
CA PHE A 227 -15.10 6.51 -5.25
C PHE A 227 -15.32 7.88 -4.59
N SER A 228 -16.00 7.87 -3.44
CA SER A 228 -16.09 9.00 -2.51
C SER A 228 -16.28 8.44 -1.10
N PHE A 229 -15.44 8.84 -0.16
CA PHE A 229 -15.49 8.37 1.24
C PHE A 229 -15.70 9.49 2.26
N SER A 230 -15.56 10.78 1.87
CA SER A 230 -15.78 11.90 2.77
C SER A 230 -17.23 11.97 3.26
N GLY A 231 -18.18 11.60 2.38
CA GLY A 231 -19.59 11.48 2.73
C GLY A 231 -19.88 10.36 3.72
N LEU A 232 -19.20 9.20 3.56
CA LEU A 232 -19.32 8.06 4.48
C LEU A 232 -18.85 8.43 5.90
N LYS A 233 -17.67 9.04 6.03
CA LYS A 233 -17.17 9.57 7.32
C LYS A 233 -18.19 10.50 7.98
N THR A 234 -18.78 11.40 7.19
CA THR A 234 -19.76 12.36 7.69
C THR A 234 -21.05 11.67 8.14
N ALA A 235 -21.50 10.65 7.41
CA ALA A 235 -22.66 9.84 7.79
C ALA A 235 -22.44 9.11 9.13
N VAL A 236 -21.25 8.50 9.32
CA VAL A 236 -20.87 7.90 10.59
C VAL A 236 -20.91 8.93 11.72
N LEU A 237 -20.29 10.10 11.53
CA LEU A 237 -20.29 11.18 12.53
C LEU A 237 -21.72 11.57 12.95
N ARG A 238 -22.63 11.74 11.97
CA ARG A 238 -24.03 12.12 12.26
C ARG A 238 -24.78 11.04 13.01
N GLU A 239 -24.59 9.79 12.63
CA GLU A 239 -25.25 8.67 13.32
C GLU A 239 -24.69 8.46 14.73
N VAL A 240 -23.39 8.68 14.95
CA VAL A 240 -22.78 8.69 16.29
C VAL A 240 -23.40 9.81 17.15
N GLN A 241 -23.49 11.05 16.64
CA GLN A 241 -24.12 12.17 17.34
C GLN A 241 -25.56 11.86 17.75
N LYS A 242 -26.34 11.27 16.85
CA LYS A 242 -27.73 10.84 17.08
C LYS A 242 -27.80 9.75 18.16
N ALA A 243 -26.93 8.72 18.08
CA ALA A 243 -26.91 7.60 19.03
C ALA A 243 -26.60 8.01 20.47
N VAL A 244 -25.87 9.13 20.67
CA VAL A 244 -25.56 9.70 21.96
C VAL A 244 -26.39 10.95 22.31
N ASN A 245 -27.48 11.24 21.57
CA ASN A 245 -28.38 12.39 21.73
C ASN A 245 -27.64 13.74 21.74
N GLN A 246 -26.63 13.93 20.91
CA GLN A 246 -25.88 15.18 20.83
C GLN A 246 -26.23 15.96 19.56
N PRO A 247 -26.26 17.30 19.62
CA PRO A 247 -26.51 18.13 18.43
C PRO A 247 -25.35 18.08 17.43
N ILE A 248 -25.63 18.47 16.20
CA ILE A 248 -24.63 18.52 15.09
C ILE A 248 -23.41 19.40 15.42
N SER A 249 -23.59 20.41 16.25
CA SER A 249 -22.55 21.33 16.72
C SER A 249 -21.64 20.73 17.81
N PHE A 250 -21.98 19.55 18.36
CA PHE A 250 -21.17 18.93 19.41
C PHE A 250 -19.79 18.49 18.86
N PRO A 251 -18.69 18.81 19.57
CA PRO A 251 -17.34 18.49 19.10
C PRO A 251 -17.12 17.00 18.89
N SER A 252 -16.70 16.61 17.68
CA SER A 252 -16.46 15.20 17.33
C SER A 252 -15.42 14.51 18.23
N THR A 253 -14.46 15.27 18.76
CA THR A 253 -13.39 14.78 19.64
C THR A 253 -13.91 14.31 21.02
N LYS A 254 -15.11 14.75 21.45
CA LYS A 254 -15.74 14.38 22.72
C LYS A 254 -16.78 13.27 22.59
N LEU A 255 -17.14 12.87 21.37
CA LEU A 255 -18.17 11.86 21.12
C LEU A 255 -17.75 10.47 21.63
N ALA A 256 -16.50 10.14 21.50
CA ALA A 256 -15.94 8.85 21.88
C ALA A 256 -16.13 8.52 23.37
N GLU A 257 -16.15 9.54 24.24
CA GLU A 257 -16.34 9.40 25.69
C GLU A 257 -17.80 9.04 26.07
N LEU A 258 -18.74 9.36 25.17
CA LEU A 258 -20.17 9.11 25.37
C LEU A 258 -20.63 7.75 24.82
N LEU A 259 -19.81 7.10 24.00
CA LEU A 259 -20.11 5.80 23.40
C LEU A 259 -19.77 4.66 24.36
N SER A 260 -20.72 3.72 24.54
CA SER A 260 -20.41 2.44 25.19
C SER A 260 -19.45 1.60 24.35
N PRO A 261 -18.72 0.64 24.95
CA PRO A 261 -17.87 -0.28 24.19
C PRO A 261 -18.62 -1.03 23.09
N GLN A 262 -19.86 -1.46 23.33
CA GLN A 262 -20.68 -2.14 22.33
C GLN A 262 -21.07 -1.20 21.17
N GLN A 263 -21.44 0.04 21.46
CA GLN A 263 -21.73 1.01 20.40
C GLN A 263 -20.52 1.27 19.52
N LYS A 264 -19.31 1.39 20.09
CA LYS A 264 -18.07 1.52 19.33
C LYS A 264 -17.83 0.33 18.41
N ALA A 265 -18.07 -0.89 18.91
CA ALA A 265 -17.93 -2.12 18.14
C ALA A 265 -18.96 -2.18 17.00
N ASP A 266 -20.22 -1.84 17.24
CA ASP A 266 -21.29 -1.86 16.23
C ASP A 266 -21.06 -0.81 15.14
N PHE A 267 -20.64 0.42 15.53
CA PHE A 267 -20.25 1.45 14.55
C PHE A 267 -19.06 1.01 13.70
N ALA A 268 -18.03 0.43 14.32
CA ALA A 268 -16.86 -0.07 13.63
C ALA A 268 -17.24 -1.19 12.63
N ALA A 269 -18.07 -2.15 13.06
CA ALA A 269 -18.52 -3.26 12.22
C ALA A 269 -19.38 -2.80 11.04
N SER A 270 -20.35 -1.92 11.28
CA SER A 270 -21.24 -1.39 10.25
C SER A 270 -20.49 -0.51 9.24
N PHE A 271 -19.52 0.29 9.72
CA PHE A 271 -18.66 1.10 8.86
C PHE A 271 -17.74 0.23 7.99
N GLU A 272 -17.04 -0.76 8.59
CA GLU A 272 -16.13 -1.65 7.87
C GLU A 272 -16.87 -2.45 6.81
N GLN A 273 -18.09 -2.95 7.11
CA GLN A 273 -18.92 -3.63 6.14
C GLN A 273 -19.29 -2.71 4.97
N THR A 274 -19.78 -1.50 5.25
CA THR A 274 -20.17 -0.55 4.21
C THR A 274 -18.99 -0.16 3.32
N ALA A 275 -17.81 0.11 3.90
CA ALA A 275 -16.60 0.42 3.15
C ALA A 275 -16.19 -0.75 2.23
N THR A 276 -16.26 -1.99 2.74
CA THR A 276 -15.99 -3.21 1.97
C THR A 276 -17.00 -3.39 0.83
N ASP A 277 -18.29 -3.20 1.09
CA ASP A 277 -19.34 -3.34 0.09
C ASP A 277 -19.18 -2.33 -1.06
N ILE A 278 -18.81 -1.08 -0.74
CA ILE A 278 -18.50 -0.06 -1.75
C ILE A 278 -17.35 -0.53 -2.65
N LEU A 279 -16.25 -1.03 -2.07
CA LEU A 279 -15.11 -1.52 -2.85
C LEU A 279 -15.50 -2.68 -3.76
N ILE A 280 -16.26 -3.64 -3.26
CA ILE A 280 -16.75 -4.81 -4.03
C ILE A 280 -17.71 -4.39 -5.14
N GLU A 281 -18.61 -3.43 -4.89
CA GLU A 281 -19.52 -2.88 -5.91
C GLU A 281 -18.73 -2.32 -7.10
N LYS A 282 -17.67 -1.55 -6.85
CA LYS A 282 -16.82 -0.98 -7.91
C LYS A 282 -16.03 -2.04 -8.66
N ILE A 283 -15.48 -3.03 -7.96
CA ILE A 283 -14.82 -4.18 -8.62
C ILE A 283 -15.79 -4.97 -9.49
N LYS A 284 -17.01 -5.23 -9.01
CA LYS A 284 -18.06 -5.88 -9.80
C LYS A 284 -18.35 -5.12 -11.10
N LEU A 285 -18.46 -3.78 -11.02
CA LEU A 285 -18.67 -2.93 -12.18
C LEU A 285 -17.45 -2.94 -13.13
N ALA A 286 -16.23 -2.85 -12.59
CA ALA A 286 -14.99 -2.88 -13.37
C ALA A 286 -14.85 -4.20 -14.16
N LEU A 287 -15.07 -5.33 -13.49
CA LEU A 287 -15.04 -6.66 -14.16
C LEU A 287 -16.14 -6.81 -15.22
N LYS A 288 -17.33 -6.26 -14.98
CA LYS A 288 -18.42 -6.26 -15.98
C LYS A 288 -18.05 -5.45 -17.23
N GLN A 289 -17.36 -4.32 -17.06
CA GLN A 289 -16.93 -3.45 -18.17
C GLN A 289 -15.68 -3.98 -18.90
N ASN A 290 -14.91 -4.89 -18.29
CA ASN A 290 -13.68 -5.47 -18.82
C ASN A 290 -13.73 -7.01 -18.75
N PRO A 291 -14.57 -7.66 -19.55
CA PRO A 291 -14.82 -9.11 -19.48
C PRO A 291 -13.60 -9.97 -19.86
N GLU A 292 -12.60 -9.38 -20.50
CA GLU A 292 -11.33 -10.03 -20.85
C GLU A 292 -10.35 -10.20 -19.66
N THR A 293 -10.68 -9.63 -18.48
CA THR A 293 -9.83 -9.67 -17.30
C THR A 293 -9.58 -11.10 -16.83
N LYS A 294 -8.31 -11.49 -16.74
CA LYS A 294 -7.86 -12.78 -16.21
C LYS A 294 -7.52 -12.75 -14.74
N THR A 295 -7.07 -11.60 -14.25
CA THR A 295 -6.58 -11.44 -12.87
C THR A 295 -7.16 -10.18 -12.23
N LEU A 296 -7.56 -10.31 -10.97
CA LEU A 296 -7.84 -9.20 -10.06
C LEU A 296 -6.75 -9.15 -9.00
N ILE A 297 -6.08 -8.01 -8.89
CA ILE A 297 -5.07 -7.74 -7.87
C ILE A 297 -5.62 -6.72 -6.87
N ILE A 298 -5.41 -6.97 -5.57
CA ILE A 298 -5.65 -6.00 -4.51
C ILE A 298 -4.30 -5.56 -3.96
N ALA A 299 -4.05 -4.26 -3.87
CA ALA A 299 -2.76 -3.69 -3.54
C ALA A 299 -2.88 -2.54 -2.54
N GLY A 300 -1.78 -2.24 -1.82
CA GLY A 300 -1.72 -1.19 -0.80
C GLY A 300 -2.15 -1.65 0.60
N GLY A 301 -1.87 -0.83 1.62
CA GLY A 301 -1.99 -1.22 3.03
C GLY A 301 -3.36 -1.73 3.47
N VAL A 302 -4.46 -1.16 2.90
CA VAL A 302 -5.83 -1.60 3.22
C VAL A 302 -6.13 -3.01 2.66
N SER A 303 -5.33 -3.53 1.73
CA SER A 303 -5.44 -4.92 1.24
C SER A 303 -5.20 -5.98 2.34
N ALA A 304 -4.63 -5.59 3.47
CA ALA A 304 -4.47 -6.45 4.65
C ALA A 304 -5.78 -6.67 5.43
N ASN A 305 -6.84 -5.88 5.17
CA ASN A 305 -8.11 -5.98 5.87
C ASN A 305 -8.76 -7.35 5.65
N GLN A 306 -8.99 -8.09 6.73
CA GLN A 306 -9.47 -9.48 6.67
C GLN A 306 -10.91 -9.60 6.16
N ARG A 307 -11.76 -8.62 6.48
CA ARG A 307 -13.14 -8.57 5.99
C ARG A 307 -13.16 -8.43 4.47
N LEU A 308 -12.40 -7.46 3.96
CA LEU A 308 -12.28 -7.26 2.51
C LEU A 308 -11.75 -8.53 1.81
N ARG A 309 -10.71 -9.16 2.35
CA ARG A 309 -10.15 -10.41 1.80
C ARG A 309 -11.21 -11.50 1.73
N HIS A 310 -11.92 -11.73 2.83
CA HIS A 310 -12.96 -12.75 2.92
C HIS A 310 -14.08 -12.49 1.92
N ASP A 311 -14.68 -11.30 1.96
CA ASP A 311 -15.87 -10.99 1.17
C ASP A 311 -15.55 -10.93 -0.33
N LEU A 312 -14.37 -10.41 -0.71
CA LEU A 312 -13.92 -10.38 -2.10
C LEU A 312 -13.59 -11.78 -2.64
N THR A 313 -12.97 -12.65 -1.83
CA THR A 313 -12.73 -14.04 -2.20
C THR A 313 -14.04 -14.76 -2.49
N LYS A 314 -15.01 -14.64 -1.58
CA LYS A 314 -16.35 -15.21 -1.74
C LYS A 314 -17.06 -14.68 -3.01
N PHE A 315 -16.93 -13.36 -3.27
CA PHE A 315 -17.48 -12.75 -4.47
C PHE A 315 -16.86 -13.34 -5.75
N ILE A 316 -15.53 -13.45 -5.82
CA ILE A 316 -14.83 -13.99 -7.00
C ILE A 316 -15.14 -15.48 -7.19
N GLU A 317 -15.24 -16.28 -6.15
CA GLU A 317 -15.66 -17.68 -6.23
C GLU A 317 -17.07 -17.81 -6.83
N GLN A 318 -18.01 -16.97 -6.39
CA GLN A 318 -19.37 -16.92 -6.95
C GLN A 318 -19.40 -16.47 -8.42
N GLN A 319 -18.54 -15.52 -8.81
CA GLN A 319 -18.39 -15.13 -10.22
C GLN A 319 -17.83 -16.29 -11.05
N ASN A 320 -16.75 -16.91 -10.55
CA ASN A 320 -16.09 -18.02 -11.23
C ASN A 320 -16.96 -19.27 -11.40
N SER A 321 -17.98 -19.47 -10.56
CA SER A 321 -18.93 -20.57 -10.75
C SER A 321 -19.85 -20.38 -11.97
N LYS A 322 -19.93 -19.14 -12.50
CA LYS A 322 -20.81 -18.76 -13.63
C LYS A 322 -20.02 -18.48 -14.91
N LEU A 323 -18.70 -18.35 -14.85
CA LEU A 323 -17.83 -18.00 -15.96
C LEU A 323 -17.10 -19.23 -16.53
N SER A 324 -16.94 -19.28 -17.86
CA SER A 324 -16.10 -20.27 -18.55
C SER A 324 -14.61 -20.05 -18.29
N THR A 325 -14.19 -18.79 -18.27
CA THR A 325 -12.81 -18.39 -17.92
C THR A 325 -12.79 -17.84 -16.50
N LYS A 326 -12.00 -18.47 -15.62
CA LYS A 326 -11.91 -18.09 -14.21
C LYS A 326 -11.01 -16.89 -14.02
N ILE A 327 -11.44 -15.95 -13.17
CA ILE A 327 -10.65 -14.82 -12.72
C ILE A 327 -9.77 -15.28 -11.55
N LYS A 328 -8.46 -15.07 -11.64
CA LYS A 328 -7.52 -15.28 -10.53
C LYS A 328 -7.58 -14.07 -9.60
N LEU A 329 -7.58 -14.30 -8.28
CA LEU A 329 -7.55 -13.24 -7.27
C LEU A 329 -6.22 -13.28 -6.53
N PHE A 330 -5.54 -12.14 -6.47
CA PHE A 330 -4.27 -11.98 -5.77
C PHE A 330 -4.36 -10.89 -4.71
N PHE A 331 -3.81 -11.22 -3.55
CA PHE A 331 -3.49 -10.28 -2.48
C PHE A 331 -2.00 -10.41 -2.16
N PRO A 332 -1.30 -9.33 -1.87
CA PRO A 332 0.05 -9.46 -1.35
C PRO A 332 0.01 -10.20 0.00
N GLU A 333 1.08 -10.89 0.35
CA GLU A 333 1.21 -11.40 1.71
C GLU A 333 1.08 -10.24 2.72
N PRO A 334 0.49 -10.46 3.90
CA PRO A 334 0.16 -9.36 4.83
C PRO A 334 1.32 -8.41 5.13
N HIS A 335 2.54 -8.93 5.24
CA HIS A 335 3.75 -8.15 5.51
C HIS A 335 4.31 -7.40 4.28
N PHE A 336 3.78 -7.64 3.07
CA PHE A 336 4.08 -6.86 1.86
C PHE A 336 2.92 -5.95 1.43
N SER A 337 1.84 -5.92 2.20
CA SER A 337 0.70 -5.03 1.90
C SER A 337 1.03 -3.56 2.15
N GLY A 338 1.84 -3.25 3.18
CA GLY A 338 2.35 -1.91 3.48
C GLY A 338 3.56 -1.52 2.64
N ASP A 339 4.08 -0.32 2.89
CA ASP A 339 5.24 0.22 2.21
C ASP A 339 6.50 -0.60 2.52
N ASN A 340 7.22 -1.02 1.47
CA ASN A 340 8.41 -1.83 1.60
C ASN A 340 9.35 -1.68 0.39
N GLY A 341 10.64 -1.97 0.58
CA GLY A 341 11.63 -1.87 -0.50
C GLY A 341 11.52 -2.98 -1.56
N ALA A 342 10.95 -4.14 -1.20
CA ALA A 342 10.86 -5.27 -2.13
C ALA A 342 9.87 -4.99 -3.27
N MET A 343 8.76 -4.30 -2.99
CA MET A 343 7.82 -3.89 -4.03
C MET A 343 8.45 -2.93 -5.04
N VAL A 344 9.37 -2.05 -4.58
CA VAL A 344 10.09 -1.10 -5.43
C VAL A 344 11.09 -1.83 -6.32
N ALA A 345 11.85 -2.78 -5.76
CA ALA A 345 12.77 -3.61 -6.52
C ALA A 345 12.06 -4.49 -7.56
N SER A 346 10.91 -5.07 -7.19
CA SER A 346 10.08 -5.86 -8.11
C SER A 346 9.56 -5.02 -9.28
N ALA A 347 9.00 -3.84 -9.01
CA ALA A 347 8.53 -2.95 -10.07
C ALA A 347 9.65 -2.54 -11.03
N ALA A 348 10.83 -2.18 -10.51
CA ALA A 348 11.98 -1.85 -11.32
C ALA A 348 12.45 -3.02 -12.19
N TYR A 349 12.39 -4.26 -11.70
CA TYR A 349 12.72 -5.44 -12.48
C TYR A 349 11.87 -5.54 -13.76
N TYR A 350 10.55 -5.35 -13.64
CA TYR A 350 9.66 -5.39 -14.79
C TYR A 350 9.80 -4.16 -15.72
N GLU A 351 10.23 -3.01 -15.19
CA GLU A 351 10.64 -1.86 -16.03
C GLU A 351 11.87 -2.21 -16.87
N ILE A 352 12.89 -2.83 -16.24
CA ILE A 352 14.11 -3.28 -16.94
C ILE A 352 13.78 -4.31 -18.01
N LEU A 353 12.96 -5.32 -17.71
CA LEU A 353 12.54 -6.32 -18.69
C LEU A 353 11.77 -5.72 -19.87
N SER A 354 11.09 -4.59 -19.65
CA SER A 354 10.40 -3.83 -20.69
C SER A 354 11.32 -2.86 -21.45
N ASN A 355 12.65 -2.96 -21.26
CA ASN A 355 13.68 -2.11 -21.85
C ASN A 355 13.56 -0.63 -21.47
N ALA A 356 13.05 -0.31 -20.27
CA ALA A 356 13.10 1.06 -19.77
C ALA A 356 14.56 1.48 -19.56
N PRO A 357 14.95 2.67 -20.02
CA PRO A 357 16.30 3.17 -19.80
C PRO A 357 16.51 3.52 -18.31
N PRO A 358 17.73 3.36 -17.78
CA PRO A 358 18.02 3.83 -16.44
C PRO A 358 17.83 5.35 -16.32
N THR A 359 17.42 5.78 -15.15
CA THR A 359 17.28 7.20 -14.81
C THR A 359 18.65 7.83 -14.58
N ASP A 360 18.88 9.01 -15.12
CA ASP A 360 20.10 9.77 -14.83
C ASP A 360 20.12 10.24 -13.36
N PRO A 361 21.08 9.78 -12.53
CA PRO A 361 21.13 10.15 -11.13
C PRO A 361 21.41 11.64 -10.87
N TYR A 362 21.94 12.37 -11.85
CA TYR A 362 22.21 13.80 -11.71
C TYR A 362 20.97 14.67 -11.92
N THR A 363 19.99 14.20 -12.69
CA THR A 363 18.79 14.97 -13.07
C THR A 363 17.49 14.42 -12.46
N LEU A 364 17.53 13.29 -11.73
CA LEU A 364 16.35 12.71 -11.11
C LEU A 364 15.68 13.72 -10.15
N ASN A 365 14.42 14.05 -10.46
CA ASN A 365 13.57 14.91 -9.65
C ASN A 365 12.55 14.09 -8.85
N ILE A 366 12.19 14.61 -7.68
CA ILE A 366 11.06 14.09 -6.90
C ILE A 366 9.77 14.78 -7.33
N LEU A 367 8.67 14.02 -7.35
CA LEU A 367 7.35 14.52 -7.70
C LEU A 367 6.37 14.12 -6.58
N PRO A 368 6.08 15.03 -5.62
CA PRO A 368 5.18 14.72 -4.50
C PRO A 368 3.79 14.28 -4.94
N ARG A 369 3.37 14.72 -6.12
CA ARG A 369 2.09 14.32 -6.74
C ARG A 369 2.32 13.90 -8.18
N SER A 370 1.85 12.73 -8.53
CA SER A 370 1.83 12.21 -9.91
C SER A 370 0.71 11.18 -10.04
N ILE A 371 0.21 11.03 -11.26
CA ILE A 371 -0.70 9.95 -11.62
C ILE A 371 0.06 8.83 -12.31
N ILE A 372 -0.40 7.61 -12.14
CA ILE A 372 0.10 6.46 -12.89
C ILE A 372 -0.10 6.70 -14.39
N LYS A 373 0.97 6.54 -15.15
CA LYS A 373 0.94 6.64 -16.62
C LYS A 373 1.54 5.39 -17.22
#